data_0ee2e1c228c54ca59610bab508778428
#
_entry.id   0ee2e1c228c54ca59610bab508778428
#
_cell.length_a   1.000
_cell.length_b   1.000
_cell.length_c   1.000
_cell.angle_alpha   90.00
_cell.angle_beta   90.00
_cell.angle_gamma   90.00
#
_symmetry.space_group_name_H-M   'P 1'
#
loop_
_entity.id
_entity.type
_entity.pdbx_description
1 polymer ?
#
loop_
_entity_poly.entity_id
_entity_poly.type
_entity_poly.pdbx_seq_one_letter_code
_entity_poly.pdbx_strand_id
1 'polypeptide(L)'
;WRKDFYEPYKRNRSDARAAQTQAQQDEDTVFWEMFDEWKDFVTTKTNCSVLQHPELEADDLIAGWIQAHPNDNHVIISTDGDFAQLIAPNVKQYNGVSNTIITHEGYFDDKKKKPVLDKKTGEPKPAPNPQFMLFEKCMRGDTSDNVFSAYPGVRTKGTKNKVGLIEAFDDRES
;
A
#
# COMPACT_ATOMS: atom_id res chain seq x y z
N TRP A 1 13.67 -6.70 -10.27
CA TRP A 1 14.54 -5.51 -10.39
C TRP A 1 14.84 -4.85 -9.04
N ARG A 2 13.88 -4.79 -8.08
CA ARG A 2 14.11 -4.14 -6.77
C ARG A 2 15.26 -4.77 -6.00
N LYS A 3 15.41 -6.09 -6.04
CA LYS A 3 16.50 -6.81 -5.37
C LYS A 3 17.86 -6.56 -6.01
N ASP A 4 17.89 -6.18 -7.28
CA ASP A 4 19.13 -5.86 -7.98
C ASP A 4 19.70 -4.51 -7.48
N PHE A 5 18.79 -3.57 -7.10
CA PHE A 5 19.17 -2.29 -6.52
C PHE A 5 19.41 -2.35 -5.01
N TYR A 6 18.64 -3.19 -4.31
CA TYR A 6 18.67 -3.28 -2.86
C TYR A 6 18.47 -4.74 -2.42
N GLU A 7 19.57 -5.45 -2.27
CA GLU A 7 19.58 -6.88 -1.91
C GLU A 7 18.74 -7.22 -0.68
N PRO A 8 18.68 -6.39 0.39
CA PRO A 8 17.85 -6.67 1.56
C PRO A 8 16.34 -6.62 1.33
N TYR A 9 15.87 -6.10 0.17
CA TYR A 9 14.44 -5.96 -0.12
C TYR A 9 13.68 -7.28 0.02
N LYS A 10 12.68 -7.30 0.91
CA LYS A 10 11.84 -8.48 1.22
C LYS A 10 12.63 -9.75 1.60
N ARG A 11 13.86 -9.60 2.09
CA ARG A 11 14.71 -10.74 2.49
C ARG A 11 14.09 -11.49 3.67
N ASN A 12 13.50 -10.78 4.63
CA ASN A 12 12.76 -11.34 5.74
C ASN A 12 11.66 -12.32 5.29
N ARG A 13 10.98 -12.06 4.18
CA ARG A 13 9.96 -12.95 3.60
C ARG A 13 10.59 -14.21 2.98
N SER A 14 11.74 -14.06 2.32
CA SER A 14 12.49 -15.19 1.76
C SER A 14 13.01 -16.09 2.86
N ASP A 15 13.57 -15.51 3.93
CA ASP A 15 14.09 -16.24 5.09
C ASP A 15 12.95 -16.97 5.84
N ALA A 16 11.80 -16.32 6.03
CA ALA A 16 10.63 -16.95 6.63
C ALA A 16 10.13 -18.14 5.79
N ARG A 17 10.10 -17.99 4.46
CA ARG A 17 9.71 -19.09 3.55
C ARG A 17 10.71 -20.25 3.59
N ALA A 18 12.01 -19.96 3.65
CA ALA A 18 13.05 -20.98 3.76
C ALA A 18 13.01 -21.74 5.11
N ALA A 19 12.45 -21.12 6.15
CA ALA A 19 12.29 -21.72 7.48
C ALA A 19 10.97 -22.50 7.67
N GLN A 20 10.12 -22.56 6.64
CA GLN A 20 8.85 -23.30 6.71
C GLN A 20 9.06 -24.81 6.93
N THR A 21 8.19 -25.40 7.73
CA THR A 21 8.08 -26.86 7.85
C THR A 21 7.50 -27.49 6.59
N GLN A 22 7.69 -28.79 6.39
CA GLN A 22 7.12 -29.51 5.24
C GLN A 22 5.60 -29.33 5.16
N ALA A 23 4.89 -29.42 6.28
CA ALA A 23 3.43 -29.21 6.31
C ALA A 23 3.02 -27.82 5.83
N GLN A 24 3.77 -26.78 6.20
CA GLN A 24 3.51 -25.41 5.72
C GLN A 24 3.81 -25.25 4.23
N GLN A 25 4.84 -25.91 3.73
CA GLN A 25 5.14 -25.91 2.29
C GLN A 25 4.05 -26.63 1.49
N ASP A 26 3.52 -27.73 2.03
CA ASP A 26 2.44 -28.48 1.40
C ASP A 26 1.14 -27.62 1.37
N GLU A 27 0.81 -26.92 2.46
CA GLU A 27 -0.31 -25.96 2.52
C GLU A 27 -0.14 -24.83 1.50
N ASP A 28 1.06 -24.24 1.40
CA ASP A 28 1.37 -23.20 0.42
C ASP A 28 1.18 -23.73 -1.01
N THR A 29 1.61 -24.96 -1.29
CA THR A 29 1.46 -25.60 -2.61
C THR A 29 -0.01 -25.69 -2.99
N VAL A 30 -0.83 -26.25 -2.12
CA VAL A 30 -2.29 -26.35 -2.34
C VAL A 30 -2.93 -24.98 -2.55
N PHE A 31 -2.53 -23.98 -1.76
CA PHE A 31 -3.03 -22.61 -1.91
C PHE A 31 -2.72 -22.05 -3.31
N TRP A 32 -1.48 -22.22 -3.79
CA TRP A 32 -1.09 -21.67 -5.10
C TRP A 32 -1.74 -22.41 -6.26
N GLU A 33 -1.95 -23.72 -6.16
CA GLU A 33 -2.70 -24.50 -7.15
C GLU A 33 -4.15 -24.00 -7.26
N MET A 34 -4.84 -23.82 -6.12
CA MET A 34 -6.19 -23.26 -6.10
C MET A 34 -6.23 -21.82 -6.63
N PHE A 35 -5.19 -21.02 -6.35
CA PHE A 35 -5.10 -19.65 -6.84
C PHE A 35 -4.93 -19.61 -8.37
N ASP A 36 -4.14 -20.52 -8.95
CA ASP A 36 -3.96 -20.64 -10.38
C ASP A 36 -5.26 -21.09 -11.07
N GLU A 37 -5.99 -22.06 -10.51
CA GLU A 37 -7.31 -22.46 -10.99
C GLU A 37 -8.30 -21.27 -10.95
N TRP A 38 -8.27 -20.48 -9.87
CA TRP A 38 -9.11 -19.30 -9.76
C TRP A 38 -8.76 -18.24 -10.83
N LYS A 39 -7.46 -18.00 -11.11
CA LYS A 39 -7.04 -17.09 -12.18
C LYS A 39 -7.56 -17.56 -13.54
N ASP A 40 -7.43 -18.84 -13.83
CA ASP A 40 -7.93 -19.43 -15.07
C ASP A 40 -9.45 -19.28 -15.20
N PHE A 41 -10.18 -19.50 -14.11
CA PHE A 41 -11.63 -19.27 -14.09
C PHE A 41 -11.95 -17.79 -14.37
N VAL A 42 -11.30 -16.86 -13.69
CA VAL A 42 -11.52 -15.42 -13.89
C VAL A 42 -11.25 -15.02 -15.35
N THR A 43 -10.13 -15.49 -15.91
CA THR A 43 -9.73 -15.16 -17.27
C THR A 43 -10.66 -15.76 -18.33
N THR A 44 -11.16 -16.97 -18.10
CA THR A 44 -11.90 -17.73 -19.13
C THR A 44 -13.41 -17.64 -18.99
N LYS A 45 -13.93 -17.35 -17.80
CA LYS A 45 -15.36 -17.42 -17.46
C LYS A 45 -15.97 -16.09 -17.04
N THR A 46 -15.17 -15.02 -16.96
CA THR A 46 -15.66 -13.69 -16.59
C THR A 46 -15.21 -12.64 -17.61
N ASN A 47 -15.71 -11.41 -17.47
CA ASN A 47 -15.25 -10.24 -18.23
C ASN A 47 -14.10 -9.49 -17.53
N CYS A 48 -13.51 -10.08 -16.49
CA CYS A 48 -12.40 -9.48 -15.77
C CYS A 48 -11.08 -9.76 -16.49
N SER A 49 -10.18 -8.78 -16.46
CA SER A 49 -8.82 -8.95 -16.92
C SER A 49 -7.89 -9.37 -15.78
N VAL A 50 -7.02 -10.32 -16.03
CA VAL A 50 -5.95 -10.71 -15.11
C VAL A 50 -4.64 -10.14 -15.62
N LEU A 51 -4.01 -9.27 -14.84
CA LEU A 51 -2.70 -8.68 -15.14
C LEU A 51 -1.64 -9.39 -14.30
N GLN A 52 -0.61 -9.87 -14.97
CA GLN A 52 0.53 -10.51 -14.33
C GLN A 52 1.81 -10.18 -15.10
N HIS A 53 2.89 -9.95 -14.40
CA HIS A 53 4.19 -9.69 -14.99
C HIS A 53 5.29 -10.39 -14.18
N PRO A 54 6.32 -10.99 -14.81
CA PRO A 54 7.35 -11.75 -14.11
C PRO A 54 8.26 -10.90 -13.22
N GLU A 55 8.43 -9.61 -13.55
CA GLU A 55 9.34 -8.70 -12.85
C GLU A 55 8.65 -7.57 -12.09
N LEU A 56 7.34 -7.36 -12.30
CA LEU A 56 6.58 -6.31 -11.64
C LEU A 56 5.72 -6.91 -10.53
N GLU A 57 5.59 -6.17 -9.45
CA GLU A 57 4.67 -6.49 -8.35
C GLU A 57 3.24 -6.02 -8.71
N ALA A 58 2.24 -6.54 -8.00
CA ALA A 58 0.84 -6.14 -8.22
C ALA A 58 0.64 -4.63 -8.08
N ASP A 59 1.36 -4.00 -7.16
CA ASP A 59 1.31 -2.56 -6.91
C ASP A 59 1.78 -1.75 -8.12
N ASP A 60 2.82 -2.23 -8.82
CA ASP A 60 3.33 -1.61 -10.05
C ASP A 60 2.29 -1.68 -11.16
N LEU A 61 1.63 -2.84 -11.29
CA LEU A 61 0.60 -3.05 -12.30
C LEU A 61 -0.63 -2.18 -12.05
N ILE A 62 -1.07 -2.06 -10.79
CA ILE A 62 -2.19 -1.19 -10.41
C ILE A 62 -1.84 0.27 -10.69
N ALA A 63 -0.67 0.73 -10.26
CA ALA A 63 -0.22 2.10 -10.51
C ALA A 63 -0.09 2.38 -12.01
N GLY A 64 0.52 1.48 -12.77
CA GLY A 64 0.66 1.60 -14.21
C GLY A 64 -0.69 1.62 -14.95
N TRP A 65 -1.65 0.81 -14.51
CA TRP A 65 -3.00 0.82 -15.07
C TRP A 65 -3.70 2.17 -14.87
N ILE A 66 -3.66 2.71 -13.65
CA ILE A 66 -4.25 4.00 -13.32
C ILE A 66 -3.61 5.11 -14.16
N GLN A 67 -2.28 5.11 -14.29
CA GLN A 67 -1.55 6.09 -15.09
C GLN A 67 -1.88 6.00 -16.59
N ALA A 68 -2.11 4.80 -17.11
CA ALA A 68 -2.50 4.58 -18.51
C ALA A 68 -3.96 4.99 -18.80
N HIS A 69 -4.80 5.08 -17.76
CA HIS A 69 -6.23 5.40 -17.89
C HIS A 69 -6.62 6.61 -17.01
N PRO A 70 -6.01 7.79 -17.22
CA PRO A 70 -6.15 8.94 -16.30
C PRO A 70 -7.54 9.55 -16.28
N ASN A 71 -8.37 9.27 -17.27
CA ASN A 71 -9.73 9.81 -17.38
C ASN A 71 -10.81 8.87 -16.80
N ASP A 72 -10.41 7.66 -16.42
CA ASP A 72 -11.33 6.68 -15.85
C ASP A 72 -11.46 6.84 -14.34
N ASN A 73 -12.59 6.38 -13.80
CA ASN A 73 -12.78 6.29 -12.34
C ASN A 73 -12.26 4.93 -11.85
N HIS A 74 -11.35 4.96 -10.89
CA HIS A 74 -10.71 3.78 -10.34
C HIS A 74 -11.15 3.51 -8.90
N VAL A 75 -11.42 2.24 -8.59
CA VAL A 75 -11.63 1.76 -7.22
C VAL A 75 -10.64 0.65 -6.95
N ILE A 76 -9.66 0.91 -6.10
CA ILE A 76 -8.69 -0.08 -5.63
C ILE A 76 -9.33 -0.84 -4.46
N ILE A 77 -9.48 -2.16 -4.58
CA ILE A 77 -9.97 -3.01 -3.49
C ILE A 77 -8.76 -3.66 -2.84
N SER A 78 -8.31 -3.10 -1.72
CA SER A 78 -7.13 -3.57 -1.00
C SER A 78 -7.13 -3.09 0.45
N THR A 79 -6.48 -3.87 1.34
CA THR A 79 -6.18 -3.46 2.72
C THR A 79 -4.83 -2.75 2.83
N ASP A 80 -4.02 -2.77 1.78
CA ASP A 80 -2.68 -2.18 1.77
C ASP A 80 -2.75 -0.65 1.85
N GLY A 81 -2.07 -0.10 2.86
CA GLY A 81 -2.01 1.35 3.08
C GLY A 81 -1.21 2.10 2.03
N ASP A 82 -0.34 1.41 1.29
CA ASP A 82 0.53 2.04 0.30
C ASP A 82 -0.24 2.58 -0.90
N PHE A 83 -1.39 2.01 -1.22
CA PHE A 83 -2.28 2.53 -2.25
C PHE A 83 -2.86 3.91 -1.95
N ALA A 84 -2.77 4.38 -0.72
CA ALA A 84 -3.15 5.75 -0.40
C ALA A 84 -2.29 6.80 -1.16
N GLN A 85 -1.12 6.40 -1.67
CA GLN A 85 -0.30 7.22 -2.56
C GLN A 85 -0.93 7.45 -3.95
N LEU A 86 -1.87 6.60 -4.37
CA LEU A 86 -2.55 6.70 -5.67
C LEU A 86 -3.89 7.45 -5.58
N ILE A 87 -4.31 7.85 -4.40
CA ILE A 87 -5.59 8.54 -4.21
C ILE A 87 -5.59 9.88 -4.93
N ALA A 88 -6.64 10.08 -5.73
CA ALA A 88 -6.86 11.27 -6.55
C ALA A 88 -8.38 11.52 -6.69
N PRO A 89 -8.83 12.62 -7.30
CA PRO A 89 -10.26 12.86 -7.50
C PRO A 89 -11.01 11.72 -8.20
N ASN A 90 -10.34 11.01 -9.11
CA ASN A 90 -10.89 9.87 -9.85
C ASN A 90 -10.40 8.50 -9.33
N VAL A 91 -9.60 8.46 -8.25
CA VAL A 91 -9.06 7.23 -7.66
C VAL A 91 -9.42 7.13 -6.19
N LYS A 92 -10.07 6.06 -5.80
CA LYS A 92 -10.40 5.75 -4.40
C LYS A 92 -10.01 4.32 -4.05
N GLN A 93 -9.78 4.08 -2.76
CA GLN A 93 -9.49 2.75 -2.24
C GLN A 93 -10.64 2.29 -1.33
N TYR A 94 -11.04 1.03 -1.48
CA TYR A 94 -11.95 0.37 -0.56
C TYR A 94 -11.19 -0.70 0.25
N ASN A 95 -11.21 -0.54 1.57
CA ASN A 95 -10.69 -1.53 2.51
C ASN A 95 -11.84 -2.38 3.05
N GLY A 96 -11.97 -3.60 2.54
CA GLY A 96 -13.07 -4.50 2.89
C GLY A 96 -13.04 -5.02 4.34
N VAL A 97 -11.87 -5.05 4.99
CA VAL A 97 -11.74 -5.48 6.39
C VAL A 97 -12.29 -4.42 7.33
N SER A 98 -11.93 -3.16 7.13
CA SER A 98 -12.43 -2.04 7.95
C SER A 98 -13.73 -1.44 7.43
N ASN A 99 -14.22 -1.86 6.26
CA ASN A 99 -15.33 -1.25 5.53
C ASN A 99 -15.15 0.27 5.35
N THR A 100 -13.93 0.68 4.99
CA THR A 100 -13.58 2.08 4.84
C THR A 100 -13.29 2.40 3.37
N ILE A 101 -13.88 3.49 2.88
CA ILE A 101 -13.52 4.09 1.60
C ILE A 101 -12.55 5.24 1.88
N ILE A 102 -11.42 5.24 1.18
CA ILE A 102 -10.40 6.29 1.22
C ILE A 102 -10.49 7.08 -0.07
N THR A 103 -10.65 8.38 0.03
CA THR A 103 -10.77 9.31 -1.08
C THR A 103 -9.83 10.51 -0.90
N HIS A 104 -9.76 11.36 -1.90
CA HIS A 104 -9.04 12.64 -1.81
C HIS A 104 -9.68 13.65 -0.84
N GLU A 105 -10.88 13.37 -0.33
CA GLU A 105 -11.57 14.19 0.69
C GLU A 105 -11.36 13.63 2.11
N GLY A 106 -10.97 12.36 2.26
CA GLY A 106 -10.76 11.73 3.55
C GLY A 106 -11.18 10.26 3.59
N TYR A 107 -11.45 9.80 4.80
CA TYR A 107 -11.82 8.42 5.11
C TYR A 107 -13.29 8.34 5.50
N PHE A 108 -14.04 7.44 4.88
CA PHE A 108 -15.47 7.27 5.09
C PHE A 108 -15.82 5.82 5.44
N ASP A 109 -16.67 5.64 6.44
CA ASP A 109 -17.27 4.33 6.74
C ASP A 109 -18.30 4.00 5.65
N ASP A 110 -18.09 2.95 4.89
CA ASP A 110 -18.93 2.60 3.73
C ASP A 110 -20.35 2.22 4.15
N LYS A 111 -20.54 1.59 5.31
CA LYS A 111 -21.86 1.19 5.82
C LYS A 111 -22.63 2.36 6.39
N LYS A 112 -21.99 3.20 7.19
CA LYS A 112 -22.63 4.33 7.88
C LYS A 112 -22.70 5.57 7.01
N LYS A 113 -21.94 5.62 5.90
CA LYS A 113 -21.82 6.80 5.00
C LYS A 113 -21.43 8.07 5.76
N LYS A 114 -20.53 7.92 6.75
CA LYS A 114 -20.04 9.01 7.61
C LYS A 114 -18.51 9.04 7.60
N PRO A 115 -17.90 10.22 7.84
CA PRO A 115 -16.47 10.32 8.02
C PRO A 115 -15.99 9.43 9.15
N VAL A 116 -14.84 8.77 8.93
CA VAL A 116 -14.11 8.06 9.97
C VAL A 116 -13.40 9.08 10.84
N LEU A 117 -13.59 9.00 12.15
CA LEU A 117 -12.97 9.93 13.09
C LEU A 117 -11.58 9.43 13.52
N ASP A 118 -10.66 10.35 13.68
CA ASP A 118 -9.39 10.08 14.31
C ASP A 118 -9.61 9.82 15.82
N LYS A 119 -9.05 8.71 16.30
CA LYS A 119 -9.27 8.25 17.69
C LYS A 119 -8.67 9.19 18.75
N LYS A 120 -7.69 10.02 18.37
CA LYS A 120 -6.99 10.92 19.31
C LYS A 120 -7.62 12.30 19.36
N THR A 121 -8.04 12.81 18.21
CA THR A 121 -8.59 14.17 18.11
C THR A 121 -10.10 14.21 18.13
N GLY A 122 -10.77 13.11 17.74
CA GLY A 122 -12.23 13.07 17.56
C GLY A 122 -12.70 13.75 16.28
N GLU A 123 -11.81 14.35 15.50
CA GLU A 123 -12.09 15.03 14.25
C GLU A 123 -12.13 14.04 13.07
N PRO A 124 -12.77 14.38 11.95
CA PRO A 124 -12.68 13.59 10.74
C PRO A 124 -11.22 13.31 10.35
N LYS A 125 -10.91 12.05 10.05
CA LYS A 125 -9.58 11.66 9.62
C LYS A 125 -9.27 12.35 8.28
N PRO A 126 -8.19 13.15 8.19
CA PRO A 126 -7.87 13.91 7.00
C PRO A 126 -7.56 13.00 5.82
N ALA A 127 -7.74 13.49 4.62
CA ALA A 127 -7.33 12.81 3.39
C ALA A 127 -5.84 12.44 3.45
N PRO A 128 -5.44 11.32 2.83
CA PRO A 128 -4.03 11.01 2.69
C PRO A 128 -3.34 12.07 1.83
N ASN A 129 -2.12 12.43 2.20
CA ASN A 129 -1.24 13.25 1.36
C ASN A 129 -0.21 12.31 0.70
N PRO A 130 -0.37 11.99 -0.61
CA PRO A 130 0.51 11.06 -1.30
C PRO A 130 1.99 11.46 -1.28
N GLN A 131 2.28 12.76 -1.41
CA GLN A 131 3.65 13.27 -1.39
C GLN A 131 4.28 13.15 -0.01
N PHE A 132 3.53 13.47 1.05
CA PHE A 132 4.01 13.29 2.41
C PHE A 132 4.24 11.80 2.74
N MET A 133 3.35 10.92 2.29
CA MET A 133 3.51 9.47 2.50
C MET A 133 4.79 8.94 1.82
N LEU A 134 5.06 9.38 0.60
CA LEU A 134 6.30 9.02 -0.10
C LEU A 134 7.53 9.56 0.65
N PHE A 135 7.50 10.82 1.05
CA PHE A 135 8.57 11.43 1.84
C PHE A 135 8.80 10.67 3.17
N GLU A 136 7.72 10.36 3.90
CA GLU A 136 7.80 9.59 5.14
C GLU A 136 8.45 8.21 4.91
N LYS A 137 8.08 7.50 3.85
CA LYS A 137 8.68 6.20 3.50
C LYS A 137 10.15 6.33 3.11
N CYS A 138 10.53 7.36 2.37
CA CYS A 138 11.95 7.62 2.06
C CYS A 138 12.78 7.85 3.32
N MET A 139 12.23 8.55 4.31
CA MET A 139 12.93 8.88 5.55
C MET A 139 12.95 7.75 6.57
N ARG A 140 11.82 7.05 6.74
CA ARG A 140 11.64 5.99 7.75
C ARG A 140 11.99 4.60 7.25
N GLY A 141 12.02 4.40 5.94
CA GLY A 141 12.07 3.07 5.35
C GLY A 141 10.75 2.33 5.50
N ASP A 142 10.80 1.03 5.27
CA ASP A 142 9.67 0.11 5.40
C ASP A 142 10.13 -1.22 6.01
N THR A 143 9.79 -1.44 7.27
CA THR A 143 10.19 -2.66 7.99
C THR A 143 9.51 -3.91 7.43
N SER A 144 8.30 -3.80 6.86
CA SER A 144 7.57 -4.91 6.26
C SER A 144 8.28 -5.44 5.01
N ASP A 145 8.94 -4.56 4.28
CA ASP A 145 9.72 -4.85 3.08
C ASP A 145 11.23 -4.90 3.32
N ASN A 146 11.63 -4.85 4.59
CA ASN A 146 13.04 -4.86 5.02
C ASN A 146 13.85 -3.69 4.42
N VAL A 147 13.22 -2.53 4.27
CA VAL A 147 13.86 -1.28 3.84
C VAL A 147 14.23 -0.48 5.09
N PHE A 148 15.52 -0.21 5.26
CA PHE A 148 16.02 0.49 6.44
C PHE A 148 15.71 1.98 6.39
N SER A 149 15.52 2.56 7.58
CA SER A 149 15.34 3.99 7.74
C SER A 149 16.62 4.74 7.37
N ALA A 150 16.50 5.75 6.50
CA ALA A 150 17.58 6.70 6.25
C ALA A 150 17.82 7.62 7.46
N TYR A 151 16.77 7.82 8.29
CA TYR A 151 16.83 8.67 9.49
C TYR A 151 16.26 7.93 10.71
N PRO A 152 17.03 7.06 11.36
CA PRO A 152 16.55 6.27 12.50
C PRO A 152 16.05 7.18 13.64
N GLY A 153 14.86 6.84 14.16
CA GLY A 153 14.28 7.53 15.31
C GLY A 153 13.66 8.92 15.01
N VAL A 154 13.50 9.29 13.73
CA VAL A 154 12.80 10.54 13.36
C VAL A 154 11.34 10.48 13.79
N ARG A 155 10.83 11.57 14.37
CA ARG A 155 9.44 11.73 14.81
C ARG A 155 8.60 12.36 13.73
N THR A 156 7.31 12.08 13.73
CA THR A 156 6.35 12.69 12.80
C THR A 156 6.25 14.20 13.05
N LYS A 157 6.09 14.61 14.32
CA LYS A 157 6.17 16.02 14.73
C LYS A 157 7.48 16.28 15.46
N GLY A 158 8.08 17.41 15.19
CA GLY A 158 9.27 17.88 15.86
C GLY A 158 9.03 18.24 17.35
N THR A 159 10.09 18.64 17.98
CA THR A 159 10.11 19.23 19.32
C THR A 159 10.80 20.58 19.26
N LYS A 160 10.78 21.35 20.36
CA LYS A 160 11.45 22.66 20.43
C LYS A 160 12.89 22.66 19.87
N ASN A 161 13.59 21.52 19.94
CA ASN A 161 15.01 21.41 19.55
C ASN A 161 15.28 20.37 18.45
N LYS A 162 14.24 19.77 17.84
CA LYS A 162 14.40 18.75 16.80
C LYS A 162 13.27 18.88 15.77
N VAL A 163 13.65 19.00 14.52
CA VAL A 163 12.74 19.00 13.38
C VAL A 163 12.12 17.60 13.24
N GLY A 164 10.83 17.54 13.01
CA GLY A 164 10.12 16.31 12.68
C GLY A 164 9.90 16.17 11.17
N LEU A 165 9.22 15.10 10.77
CA LEU A 165 8.95 14.84 9.35
C LEU A 165 8.01 15.87 8.73
N ILE A 166 7.01 16.35 9.49
CA ILE A 166 6.04 17.34 8.98
C ILE A 166 6.78 18.64 8.68
N GLU A 167 7.53 19.16 9.65
CA GLU A 167 8.28 20.41 9.48
C GLU A 167 9.32 20.30 8.37
N ALA A 168 10.02 19.15 8.27
CA ALA A 168 10.99 18.92 7.20
C ALA A 168 10.34 18.79 5.81
N PHE A 169 9.11 18.31 5.75
CA PHE A 169 8.35 18.22 4.50
C PHE A 169 7.87 19.61 4.05
N ASP A 170 7.35 20.40 4.99
CA ASP A 170 6.87 21.76 4.72
C ASP A 170 8.03 22.68 4.27
N ASP A 171 9.21 22.57 4.92
CA ASP A 171 10.42 23.34 4.55
C ASP A 171 10.96 23.00 3.15
N ARG A 172 10.65 21.81 2.61
CA ARG A 172 11.08 21.41 1.26
C ARG A 172 10.42 22.24 0.15
N GLU A 173 9.23 22.76 0.39
CA GLU A 173 8.45 23.52 -0.58
C GLU A 173 8.66 25.03 -0.49
N SER A 174 9.43 25.50 0.50
CA SER A 174 9.83 26.89 0.71
C SER A 174 11.21 27.15 0.10
#